data_86f32d89d92369d56f7bdd91f2da82a4
#
_entry.id   86f32d89d92369d56f7bdd91f2da82a4
#
_cell.length_a   1.000
_cell.length_b   1.000
_cell.length_c   1.000
_cell.angle_alpha   90.00
_cell.angle_beta   90.00
_cell.angle_gamma   90.00
#
_symmetry.space_group_name_H-M   'P 1'
#
loop_
_entity.id
_entity.type
_entity.pdbx_description
1 polymer ?
#
loop_
_entity_poly.entity_id
_entity_poly.type
_entity_poly.pdbx_seq_one_letter_code
_entity_poly.pdbx_strand_id
1 'polypeptide(L)'
;MKVLIYIFIILLSKFTFAHSLIEVDITRGNLDPLPVAVSPLHVDSQSDNYQDIKVKDLGERISTVIEKNFKSTGLFNPLNKDAFVQKPDIAHLKPRFEDWRLITAQALVTGKLLIKDDKLKVEFRLWDLAASKEIIALAFTTTPSNWRRVAHIISDKIYERLTGESGYFDTRIIYVSETGPKTQRVKKLAIMDQDGANTKYL
;
A
#
# COMPACT_ATOMS: atom_id res chain seq x y z
N MET A 1 -17.15 47.03 -29.74
CA MET A 1 -15.79 46.68 -29.33
C MET A 1 -15.68 46.20 -27.89
N LYS A 2 -16.22 46.91 -26.89
CA LYS A 2 -16.17 46.50 -25.46
C LYS A 2 -16.87 45.16 -25.16
N VAL A 3 -18.02 44.87 -25.77
CA VAL A 3 -18.77 43.60 -25.59
C VAL A 3 -17.97 42.39 -26.09
N LEU A 4 -17.27 42.51 -27.22
CA LEU A 4 -16.43 41.44 -27.77
C LEU A 4 -15.25 41.08 -26.84
N ILE A 5 -14.68 42.07 -26.14
CA ILE A 5 -13.62 41.87 -25.18
C ILE A 5 -14.11 41.10 -23.97
N TYR A 6 -15.30 41.39 -23.46
CA TYR A 6 -15.89 40.66 -22.31
C TYR A 6 -16.21 39.19 -22.66
N ILE A 7 -16.71 38.93 -23.89
CA ILE A 7 -16.97 37.57 -24.40
C ILE A 7 -15.66 36.78 -24.50
N PHE A 8 -14.55 37.40 -24.94
CA PHE A 8 -13.24 36.77 -25.04
C PHE A 8 -12.63 36.46 -23.67
N ILE A 9 -12.80 37.34 -22.67
CA ILE A 9 -12.36 37.10 -21.30
C ILE A 9 -13.16 35.97 -20.64
N ILE A 10 -14.45 35.86 -20.89
CA ILE A 10 -15.29 34.78 -20.35
C ILE A 10 -14.95 33.42 -21.00
N LEU A 11 -14.53 33.38 -22.27
CA LEU A 11 -14.08 32.16 -22.94
C LEU A 11 -12.71 31.66 -22.40
N LEU A 12 -11.84 32.57 -22.00
CA LEU A 12 -10.53 32.21 -21.43
C LEU A 12 -10.60 31.68 -19.98
N SER A 13 -11.67 31.96 -19.25
CA SER A 13 -11.82 31.54 -17.85
C SER A 13 -12.22 30.08 -17.63
N LYS A 14 -12.44 29.30 -18.69
CA LYS A 14 -12.89 27.89 -18.63
C LYS A 14 -11.80 26.84 -18.91
N PHE A 15 -10.53 27.22 -18.94
CA PHE A 15 -9.45 26.23 -18.95
C PHE A 15 -9.21 25.70 -17.55
N THR A 16 -10.09 24.86 -17.05
CA THR A 16 -9.79 23.97 -15.93
C THR A 16 -8.92 22.85 -16.47
N PHE A 17 -7.64 22.86 -16.12
CA PHE A 17 -6.78 21.69 -16.28
C PHE A 17 -7.37 20.57 -15.41
N ALA A 18 -8.09 19.63 -16.02
CA ALA A 18 -8.43 18.38 -15.38
C ALA A 18 -7.13 17.60 -15.20
N HIS A 19 -6.53 17.68 -14.01
CA HIS A 19 -5.48 16.75 -13.62
C HIS A 19 -6.15 15.39 -13.45
N SER A 20 -5.89 14.46 -14.36
CA SER A 20 -6.32 13.08 -14.16
C SER A 20 -5.58 12.53 -12.96
N LEU A 21 -6.33 11.97 -12.00
CA LEU A 21 -5.75 11.21 -10.89
C LEU A 21 -5.00 10.00 -11.46
N ILE A 22 -3.94 9.60 -10.75
CA ILE A 22 -3.20 8.40 -11.12
C ILE A 22 -4.13 7.17 -11.12
N GLU A 23 -4.13 6.44 -12.21
CA GLU A 23 -4.93 5.24 -12.44
C GLU A 23 -4.12 4.24 -13.27
N VAL A 24 -4.24 2.95 -12.94
CA VAL A 24 -3.58 1.87 -13.67
C VAL A 24 -4.59 1.20 -14.59
N ASP A 25 -4.38 1.34 -15.91
CA ASP A 25 -5.23 0.67 -16.90
C ASP A 25 -4.80 -0.79 -17.08
N ILE A 26 -5.57 -1.72 -16.52
CA ILE A 26 -5.31 -3.16 -16.56
C ILE A 26 -5.76 -3.86 -17.85
N THR A 27 -6.40 -3.11 -18.78
CA THR A 27 -6.96 -3.69 -20.01
C THR A 27 -5.95 -3.79 -21.16
N ARG A 28 -4.80 -3.12 -21.06
CA ARG A 28 -3.75 -3.10 -22.09
C ARG A 28 -2.74 -4.22 -21.85
N GLY A 29 -2.45 -5.00 -22.90
CA GLY A 29 -1.58 -6.18 -22.83
C GLY A 29 -0.08 -5.94 -22.61
N ASN A 30 0.38 -4.69 -22.53
CA ASN A 30 1.78 -4.34 -22.24
C ASN A 30 1.79 -3.07 -21.39
N LEU A 31 1.83 -3.24 -20.08
CA LEU A 31 1.85 -2.13 -19.12
C LEU A 31 3.25 -2.00 -18.55
N ASP A 32 3.80 -0.79 -18.57
CA ASP A 32 4.92 -0.46 -17.70
C ASP A 32 4.39 -0.41 -16.26
N PRO A 33 4.90 -1.24 -15.34
CA PRO A 33 4.40 -1.26 -13.97
C PRO A 33 4.56 0.10 -13.30
N LEU A 34 3.51 0.56 -12.62
CA LEU A 34 3.48 1.85 -11.94
C LEU A 34 4.56 1.92 -10.85
N PRO A 35 5.53 2.86 -10.91
CA PRO A 35 6.52 3.03 -9.85
C PRO A 35 5.88 3.55 -8.57
N VAL A 36 5.95 2.75 -7.51
CA VAL A 36 5.32 3.04 -6.21
C VAL A 36 6.38 3.06 -5.11
N ALA A 37 6.43 4.13 -4.33
CA ALA A 37 7.22 4.18 -3.12
C ALA A 37 6.35 3.76 -1.92
N VAL A 38 6.77 2.74 -1.19
CA VAL A 38 6.12 2.30 0.04
C VAL A 38 7.04 2.62 1.21
N SER A 39 6.82 3.78 1.84
CA SER A 39 7.61 4.18 3.01
C SER A 39 7.32 3.23 4.18
N PRO A 40 8.33 2.83 4.98
CA PRO A 40 8.06 2.23 6.27
C PRO A 40 7.08 3.10 7.07
N LEU A 41 6.16 2.47 7.80
CA LEU A 41 5.23 3.24 8.62
C LEU A 41 5.96 3.76 9.87
N HIS A 42 5.70 5.02 10.22
CA HIS A 42 6.20 5.58 11.47
C HIS A 42 5.60 4.87 12.67
N VAL A 43 6.44 4.51 13.65
CA VAL A 43 6.00 3.85 14.88
C VAL A 43 5.87 4.89 15.98
N ASP A 44 4.64 5.23 16.34
CA ASP A 44 4.30 6.20 17.40
C ASP A 44 3.95 5.45 18.72
N SER A 45 4.84 4.53 19.14
CA SER A 45 4.63 3.71 20.34
C SER A 45 5.77 3.90 21.34
N GLN A 46 5.41 4.07 22.61
CA GLN A 46 6.38 4.17 23.69
C GLN A 46 6.95 2.81 24.13
N SER A 47 6.34 1.71 23.71
CA SER A 47 6.77 0.35 24.05
C SER A 47 7.64 -0.25 22.95
N ASP A 48 8.80 -0.79 23.33
CA ASP A 48 9.73 -1.45 22.41
C ASP A 48 9.19 -2.82 21.95
N ASN A 49 8.44 -3.50 22.81
CA ASN A 49 7.94 -4.84 22.54
C ASN A 49 6.48 -4.98 22.99
N TYR A 50 5.73 -5.79 22.26
CA TYR A 50 4.41 -6.27 22.63
C TYR A 50 4.41 -7.79 22.46
N GLN A 51 4.43 -8.54 23.58
CA GLN A 51 4.66 -9.98 23.59
C GLN A 51 5.92 -10.32 22.77
N ASP A 52 5.82 -11.20 21.77
CA ASP A 52 6.94 -11.58 20.90
C ASP A 52 7.15 -10.62 19.70
N ILE A 53 6.38 -9.51 19.64
CA ILE A 53 6.44 -8.56 18.54
C ILE A 53 7.34 -7.40 18.91
N LYS A 54 8.43 -7.22 18.16
CA LYS A 54 9.25 -6.00 18.21
C LYS A 54 8.48 -4.88 17.54
N VAL A 55 7.94 -3.97 18.35
CA VAL A 55 7.03 -2.91 17.89
C VAL A 55 7.73 -1.96 16.93
N LYS A 56 8.99 -1.62 17.19
CA LYS A 56 9.81 -0.75 16.34
C LYS A 56 10.00 -1.28 14.91
N ASP A 57 9.94 -2.60 14.72
CA ASP A 57 10.12 -3.21 13.40
C ASP A 57 8.79 -3.35 12.63
N LEU A 58 7.63 -3.10 13.28
CA LEU A 58 6.31 -3.30 12.67
C LEU A 58 6.07 -2.39 11.46
N GLY A 59 6.54 -1.16 11.51
CA GLY A 59 6.40 -0.22 10.39
C GLY A 59 7.07 -0.75 9.12
N GLU A 60 8.28 -1.29 9.26
CA GLU A 60 9.03 -1.92 8.16
C GLU A 60 8.38 -3.23 7.71
N ARG A 61 7.93 -4.05 8.65
CA ARG A 61 7.28 -5.34 8.33
C ARG A 61 5.97 -5.15 7.56
N ILE A 62 5.15 -4.16 7.93
CA ILE A 62 3.90 -3.85 7.24
C ILE A 62 4.20 -3.35 5.81
N SER A 63 5.12 -2.40 5.65
CA SER A 63 5.49 -1.89 4.33
C SER A 63 6.06 -2.98 3.43
N THR A 64 6.87 -3.91 3.97
CA THR A 64 7.42 -5.04 3.21
C THR A 64 6.34 -6.00 2.71
N VAL A 65 5.27 -6.24 3.49
CA VAL A 65 4.14 -7.06 3.02
C VAL A 65 3.40 -6.34 1.89
N ILE A 66 3.16 -5.02 2.03
CA ILE A 66 2.50 -4.22 0.99
C ILE A 66 3.32 -4.26 -0.32
N GLU A 67 4.65 -4.09 -0.24
CA GLU A 67 5.54 -4.18 -1.41
C GLU A 67 5.47 -5.54 -2.10
N LYS A 68 5.51 -6.62 -1.32
CA LYS A 68 5.39 -7.98 -1.87
C LYS A 68 4.05 -8.20 -2.57
N ASN A 69 2.96 -7.73 -1.97
CA ASN A 69 1.62 -7.78 -2.57
C ASN A 69 1.61 -7.04 -3.92
N PHE A 70 2.11 -5.82 -3.95
CA PHE A 70 2.16 -5.02 -5.18
C PHE A 70 3.02 -5.68 -6.26
N LYS A 71 4.21 -6.15 -5.89
CA LYS A 71 5.13 -6.83 -6.81
C LYS A 71 4.50 -8.08 -7.43
N SER A 72 3.69 -8.83 -6.66
CA SER A 72 3.06 -10.07 -7.12
C SER A 72 2.01 -9.85 -8.22
N THR A 73 1.46 -8.63 -8.34
CA THR A 73 0.46 -8.31 -9.38
C THR A 73 1.07 -8.07 -10.76
N GLY A 74 2.35 -7.69 -10.83
CA GLY A 74 2.99 -7.19 -12.06
C GLY A 74 2.52 -5.82 -12.52
N LEU A 75 1.53 -5.19 -11.86
CA LEU A 75 0.98 -3.87 -12.20
C LEU A 75 1.75 -2.73 -11.52
N PHE A 76 2.47 -3.05 -10.45
CA PHE A 76 3.21 -2.08 -9.65
C PHE A 76 4.69 -2.46 -9.58
N ASN A 77 5.53 -1.44 -9.57
CA ASN A 77 6.98 -1.56 -9.36
C ASN A 77 7.37 -0.87 -8.06
N PRO A 78 7.38 -1.59 -6.90
CA PRO A 78 7.85 -1.02 -5.64
C PRO A 78 9.32 -0.59 -5.76
N LEU A 79 9.60 0.66 -5.40
CA LEU A 79 10.93 1.24 -5.46
C LEU A 79 11.78 0.79 -4.26
N ASN A 80 13.11 0.70 -4.49
CA ASN A 80 14.05 0.35 -3.43
C ASN A 80 14.08 1.43 -2.34
N LYS A 81 13.89 1.01 -1.08
CA LYS A 81 13.90 1.90 0.09
C LYS A 81 15.22 2.62 0.32
N ASP A 82 16.33 2.07 -0.16
CA ASP A 82 17.64 2.72 -0.07
C ASP A 82 17.69 4.05 -0.84
N ALA A 83 16.79 4.24 -1.80
CA ALA A 83 16.65 5.50 -2.54
C ALA A 83 15.83 6.57 -1.80
N PHE A 84 15.19 6.23 -0.66
CA PHE A 84 14.30 7.15 0.04
C PHE A 84 15.09 8.18 0.85
N VAL A 85 14.97 9.44 0.47
CA VAL A 85 15.64 10.56 1.16
C VAL A 85 14.88 10.97 2.42
N GLN A 86 13.55 10.93 2.38
CA GLN A 86 12.71 11.36 3.47
C GLN A 86 12.41 10.22 4.43
N LYS A 87 12.69 10.44 5.72
CA LYS A 87 12.45 9.45 6.77
C LYS A 87 10.96 9.30 7.09
N PRO A 88 10.52 8.12 7.60
CA PRO A 88 9.09 7.85 7.89
C PRO A 88 8.45 8.79 8.91
N ASP A 89 9.21 9.25 9.91
CA ASP A 89 8.77 10.18 10.95
C ASP A 89 8.33 11.56 10.40
N ILE A 90 8.85 11.93 9.24
CA ILE A 90 8.50 13.17 8.54
C ILE A 90 7.50 12.88 7.42
N ALA A 91 7.72 11.84 6.63
CA ALA A 91 6.91 11.51 5.46
C ALA A 91 5.43 11.25 5.79
N HIS A 92 5.13 10.68 6.98
CA HIS A 92 3.75 10.40 7.38
C HIS A 92 2.93 11.66 7.71
N LEU A 93 3.58 12.76 8.07
CA LEU A 93 2.91 14.03 8.35
C LEU A 93 2.57 14.77 7.05
N LYS A 94 3.61 15.09 6.27
CA LYS A 94 3.48 15.74 4.97
C LYS A 94 4.70 15.38 4.12
N PRO A 95 4.54 14.59 3.04
CA PRO A 95 5.66 14.27 2.17
C PRO A 95 6.15 15.50 1.40
N ARG A 96 7.46 15.58 1.23
CA ARG A 96 8.06 16.52 0.28
C ARG A 96 8.03 15.88 -1.10
N PHE A 97 7.03 16.20 -1.89
CA PHE A 97 6.74 15.53 -3.17
C PHE A 97 7.93 15.54 -4.13
N GLU A 98 8.76 16.59 -4.13
CA GLU A 98 9.93 16.70 -4.99
C GLU A 98 10.94 15.57 -4.73
N ASP A 99 11.21 15.24 -3.47
CA ASP A 99 12.17 14.18 -3.10
C ASP A 99 11.75 12.82 -3.70
N TRP A 100 10.45 12.55 -3.70
CA TRP A 100 9.88 11.32 -4.23
C TRP A 100 9.82 11.29 -5.77
N ARG A 101 9.62 12.44 -6.42
CA ARG A 101 9.67 12.54 -7.89
C ARG A 101 11.09 12.33 -8.42
N LEU A 102 12.11 12.78 -7.70
CA LEU A 102 13.52 12.57 -8.08
C LEU A 102 13.87 11.08 -8.25
N ILE A 103 13.25 10.21 -7.48
CA ILE A 103 13.42 8.75 -7.60
C ILE A 103 12.37 8.10 -8.52
N THR A 104 11.70 8.91 -9.35
CA THR A 104 10.70 8.47 -10.34
C THR A 104 9.44 7.83 -9.77
N ALA A 105 9.15 7.99 -8.47
CA ALA A 105 7.91 7.52 -7.91
C ALA A 105 6.70 8.29 -8.50
N GLN A 106 5.64 7.56 -8.82
CA GLN A 106 4.37 8.15 -9.26
C GLN A 106 3.32 8.12 -8.15
N ALA A 107 3.35 7.08 -7.33
CA ALA A 107 2.53 6.96 -6.13
C ALA A 107 3.41 6.78 -4.89
N LEU A 108 2.93 7.27 -3.74
CA LEU A 108 3.60 7.13 -2.46
C LEU A 108 2.62 6.65 -1.40
N VAL A 109 3.01 5.60 -0.68
CA VAL A 109 2.31 5.13 0.51
C VAL A 109 3.08 5.58 1.74
N THR A 110 2.41 6.29 2.64
CA THR A 110 2.95 6.69 3.95
C THR A 110 1.97 6.31 5.05
N GLY A 111 2.41 6.30 6.28
CA GLY A 111 1.52 6.05 7.40
C GLY A 111 2.22 6.02 8.74
N LYS A 112 1.43 5.74 9.76
CA LYS A 112 1.91 5.54 11.13
C LYS A 112 1.15 4.43 11.81
N LEU A 113 1.75 3.88 12.86
CA LEU A 113 1.11 2.91 13.73
C LEU A 113 1.33 3.26 15.20
N LEU A 114 0.37 2.86 16.01
CA LEU A 114 0.40 3.00 17.46
C LEU A 114 -0.15 1.70 18.09
N ILE A 115 0.57 1.19 19.11
CA ILE A 115 0.03 0.14 19.99
C ILE A 115 -0.30 0.79 21.34
N LYS A 116 -1.57 0.70 21.72
CA LYS A 116 -2.07 1.18 23.00
C LYS A 116 -3.23 0.30 23.46
N ASP A 117 -3.29 -0.04 24.74
CA ASP A 117 -4.37 -0.81 25.36
C ASP A 117 -4.70 -2.12 24.58
N ASP A 118 -3.66 -2.90 24.26
CA ASP A 118 -3.73 -4.14 23.46
C ASP A 118 -4.36 -3.98 22.06
N LYS A 119 -4.39 -2.75 21.54
CA LYS A 119 -4.88 -2.43 20.21
C LYS A 119 -3.77 -1.87 19.35
N LEU A 120 -3.68 -2.38 18.13
CA LEU A 120 -2.87 -1.82 17.05
C LEU A 120 -3.77 -0.91 16.21
N LYS A 121 -3.44 0.38 16.18
CA LYS A 121 -4.01 1.34 15.23
C LYS A 121 -3.01 1.60 14.13
N VAL A 122 -3.41 1.45 12.87
CA VAL A 122 -2.61 1.74 11.68
C VAL A 122 -3.34 2.78 10.86
N GLU A 123 -2.70 3.89 10.60
CA GLU A 123 -3.16 4.95 9.69
C GLU A 123 -2.27 4.92 8.46
N PHE A 124 -2.86 4.98 7.26
CA PHE A 124 -2.08 5.09 6.03
C PHE A 124 -2.69 6.13 5.10
N ARG A 125 -1.84 6.65 4.21
CA ARG A 125 -2.20 7.58 3.14
C ARG A 125 -1.57 7.12 1.84
N LEU A 126 -2.33 7.29 0.76
CA LEU A 126 -1.83 7.16 -0.60
C LEU A 126 -1.81 8.53 -1.25
N TRP A 127 -0.70 8.87 -1.86
CA TRP A 127 -0.46 10.16 -2.50
C TRP A 127 -0.23 9.97 -4.00
N ASP A 128 -0.86 10.81 -4.81
CA ASP A 128 -0.49 11.04 -6.20
C ASP A 128 0.63 12.07 -6.23
N LEU A 129 1.81 11.66 -6.67
CA LEU A 129 3.00 12.53 -6.64
C LEU A 129 2.98 13.54 -7.78
N ALA A 130 2.37 13.24 -8.92
CA ALA A 130 2.23 14.19 -10.03
C ALA A 130 1.28 15.33 -9.64
N ALA A 131 0.11 14.98 -9.10
CA ALA A 131 -0.87 15.95 -8.64
C ALA A 131 -0.53 16.58 -7.29
N SER A 132 0.47 16.08 -6.55
CA SER A 132 0.79 16.47 -5.16
C SER A 132 -0.41 16.40 -4.23
N LYS A 133 -1.22 15.35 -4.37
CA LYS A 133 -2.52 15.23 -3.71
C LYS A 133 -2.66 13.90 -2.98
N GLU A 134 -3.26 13.95 -1.78
CA GLU A 134 -3.74 12.75 -1.09
C GLU A 134 -4.96 12.19 -1.81
N ILE A 135 -4.96 10.89 -2.11
CA ILE A 135 -6.06 10.20 -2.79
C ILE A 135 -6.75 9.16 -1.93
N ILE A 136 -6.10 8.70 -0.86
CA ILE A 136 -6.70 7.89 0.21
C ILE A 136 -6.09 8.30 1.55
N ALA A 137 -6.93 8.35 2.59
CA ALA A 137 -6.52 8.36 4.00
C ALA A 137 -7.48 7.47 4.79
N LEU A 138 -6.97 6.37 5.35
CA LEU A 138 -7.77 5.43 6.14
C LEU A 138 -7.01 5.01 7.41
N ALA A 139 -7.77 4.56 8.40
CA ALA A 139 -7.26 4.01 9.65
C ALA A 139 -7.95 2.69 9.98
N PHE A 140 -7.16 1.73 10.48
CA PHE A 140 -7.64 0.43 10.96
C PHE A 140 -7.24 0.22 12.40
N THR A 141 -8.13 -0.40 13.16
CA THR A 141 -7.84 -0.80 14.56
C THR A 141 -8.10 -2.29 14.71
N THR A 142 -7.12 -2.99 15.26
CA THR A 142 -7.16 -4.45 15.47
C THR A 142 -6.29 -4.85 16.67
N THR A 143 -6.11 -6.15 16.89
CA THR A 143 -5.10 -6.66 17.83
C THR A 143 -3.71 -6.67 17.17
N PRO A 144 -2.62 -6.47 17.93
CA PRO A 144 -1.27 -6.47 17.36
C PRO A 144 -0.88 -7.73 16.59
N SER A 145 -1.39 -8.90 16.98
CA SER A 145 -1.18 -10.16 16.26
C SER A 145 -1.70 -10.16 14.82
N ASN A 146 -2.68 -9.32 14.50
CA ASN A 146 -3.29 -9.20 13.17
C ASN A 146 -2.56 -8.19 12.26
N TRP A 147 -1.38 -7.70 12.62
CA TRP A 147 -0.63 -6.70 11.87
C TRP A 147 -0.47 -7.05 10.37
N ARG A 148 -0.24 -8.34 10.07
CA ARG A 148 -0.06 -8.81 8.70
C ARG A 148 -1.34 -8.69 7.89
N ARG A 149 -2.49 -9.07 8.47
CA ARG A 149 -3.79 -8.90 7.84
C ARG A 149 -4.09 -7.43 7.52
N VAL A 150 -3.71 -6.50 8.41
CA VAL A 150 -3.85 -5.07 8.12
C VAL A 150 -3.03 -4.66 6.89
N ALA A 151 -1.82 -5.18 6.72
CA ALA A 151 -1.02 -4.92 5.53
C ALA A 151 -1.72 -5.40 4.23
N HIS A 152 -2.36 -6.57 4.25
CA HIS A 152 -3.15 -7.07 3.13
C HIS A 152 -4.37 -6.19 2.84
N ILE A 153 -5.12 -5.78 3.88
CA ILE A 153 -6.28 -4.88 3.72
C ILE A 153 -5.84 -3.52 3.15
N ILE A 154 -4.70 -2.97 3.59
CA ILE A 154 -4.14 -1.74 3.01
C ILE A 154 -3.83 -1.95 1.53
N SER A 155 -3.20 -3.07 1.18
CA SER A 155 -2.89 -3.40 -0.22
C SER A 155 -4.16 -3.50 -1.07
N ASP A 156 -5.24 -4.12 -0.55
CA ASP A 156 -6.53 -4.21 -1.23
C ASP A 156 -7.11 -2.82 -1.51
N LYS A 157 -7.09 -1.93 -0.51
CA LYS A 157 -7.63 -0.57 -0.65
C LYS A 157 -6.85 0.29 -1.64
N ILE A 158 -5.53 0.13 -1.67
CA ILE A 158 -4.68 0.84 -2.63
C ILE A 158 -4.87 0.25 -4.04
N TYR A 159 -4.91 -1.08 -4.16
CA TYR A 159 -5.17 -1.77 -5.43
C TYR A 159 -6.50 -1.33 -6.03
N GLU A 160 -7.59 -1.42 -5.26
CA GLU A 160 -8.93 -0.99 -5.67
C GLU A 160 -8.93 0.47 -6.13
N ARG A 161 -8.24 1.35 -5.40
CA ARG A 161 -8.20 2.79 -5.74
C ARG A 161 -7.44 3.09 -7.02
N LEU A 162 -6.37 2.34 -7.31
CA LEU A 162 -5.50 2.58 -8.46
C LEU A 162 -5.94 1.84 -9.73
N THR A 163 -6.66 0.71 -9.58
CA THR A 163 -7.07 -0.13 -10.73
C THR A 163 -8.57 -0.11 -11.00
N GLY A 164 -9.38 0.31 -10.02
CA GLY A 164 -10.83 0.19 -10.08
C GLY A 164 -11.37 -1.21 -9.77
N GLU A 165 -10.49 -2.22 -9.62
CA GLU A 165 -10.86 -3.60 -9.36
C GLU A 165 -10.71 -3.96 -7.88
N SER A 166 -11.54 -4.88 -7.38
CA SER A 166 -11.45 -5.33 -6.00
C SER A 166 -10.11 -5.99 -5.69
N GLY A 167 -9.51 -5.63 -4.55
CA GLY A 167 -8.30 -6.30 -4.07
C GLY A 167 -8.58 -7.73 -3.62
N TYR A 168 -7.53 -8.56 -3.57
CA TYR A 168 -7.60 -9.99 -3.22
C TYR A 168 -6.52 -10.43 -2.23
N PHE A 169 -5.76 -9.49 -1.65
CA PHE A 169 -4.63 -9.81 -0.77
C PHE A 169 -5.08 -10.30 0.62
N ASP A 170 -6.22 -9.82 1.16
CA ASP A 170 -6.81 -10.33 2.41
C ASP A 170 -7.64 -11.60 2.14
N THR A 171 -7.04 -12.58 1.44
CA THR A 171 -7.65 -13.88 1.16
C THR A 171 -6.80 -15.02 1.70
N ARG A 172 -7.36 -16.23 1.75
CA ARG A 172 -6.69 -17.42 2.23
C ARG A 172 -6.79 -18.55 1.21
N ILE A 173 -5.71 -19.36 1.15
CA ILE A 173 -5.63 -20.52 0.31
C ILE A 173 -5.79 -21.78 1.16
N ILE A 174 -6.76 -22.62 0.81
CA ILE A 174 -6.91 -23.95 1.38
C ILE A 174 -6.32 -24.95 0.39
N TYR A 175 -5.45 -25.85 0.88
CA TYR A 175 -4.76 -26.82 0.04
C TYR A 175 -4.54 -28.14 0.77
N VAL A 176 -4.27 -29.21 -0.01
CA VAL A 176 -3.88 -30.51 0.54
C VAL A 176 -2.35 -30.62 0.52
N SER A 177 -1.76 -30.68 1.71
CA SER A 177 -0.33 -30.96 1.88
C SER A 177 -0.09 -32.46 1.86
N GLU A 178 0.84 -32.92 1.03
CA GLU A 178 1.24 -34.31 0.97
C GLU A 178 2.68 -34.48 1.44
N THR A 179 2.92 -35.46 2.30
CA THR A 179 4.25 -35.82 2.81
C THR A 179 4.46 -37.34 2.79
N GLY A 180 5.72 -37.79 2.79
CA GLY A 180 6.08 -39.21 2.78
C GLY A 180 6.34 -39.81 1.38
N PRO A 181 6.80 -41.08 1.31
CA PRO A 181 7.10 -41.74 0.07
C PRO A 181 5.84 -42.04 -0.76
N LYS A 182 5.99 -42.24 -2.07
CA LYS A 182 4.87 -42.45 -2.99
C LYS A 182 3.89 -43.56 -2.55
N THR A 183 4.39 -44.58 -1.87
CA THR A 183 3.61 -45.74 -1.39
C THR A 183 2.90 -45.52 -0.04
N GLN A 184 3.27 -44.46 0.70
CA GLN A 184 2.71 -44.15 2.04
C GLN A 184 2.60 -42.64 2.24
N ARG A 185 1.84 -41.97 1.36
CA ARG A 185 1.62 -40.53 1.48
C ARG A 185 0.61 -40.19 2.58
N VAL A 186 1.02 -39.29 3.45
CA VAL A 186 0.13 -38.66 4.43
C VAL A 186 -0.38 -37.37 3.84
N LYS A 187 -1.70 -37.24 3.74
CA LYS A 187 -2.40 -36.04 3.27
C LYS A 187 -2.99 -35.28 4.44
N LYS A 188 -2.79 -33.97 4.48
CA LYS A 188 -3.36 -33.09 5.50
C LYS A 188 -3.98 -31.88 4.81
N LEU A 189 -5.15 -31.47 5.29
CA LEU A 189 -5.73 -30.21 4.89
C LEU A 189 -4.97 -29.07 5.57
N ALA A 190 -4.63 -28.03 4.82
CA ALA A 190 -3.93 -26.86 5.35
C ALA A 190 -4.55 -25.57 4.83
N ILE A 191 -4.41 -24.51 5.59
CA ILE A 191 -4.82 -23.14 5.24
C ILE A 191 -3.65 -22.20 5.45
N MET A 192 -3.47 -21.24 4.55
CA MET A 192 -2.45 -20.19 4.63
C MET A 192 -2.99 -18.86 4.08
N ASP A 193 -2.32 -17.76 4.41
CA ASP A 193 -2.56 -16.48 3.74
C ASP A 193 -2.15 -16.58 2.26
N GLN A 194 -2.66 -15.72 1.39
CA GLN A 194 -2.42 -15.78 -0.06
C GLN A 194 -0.93 -15.71 -0.43
N ASP A 195 -0.08 -15.13 0.43
CA ASP A 195 1.36 -15.00 0.25
C ASP A 195 2.18 -16.13 0.90
N GLY A 196 1.50 -17.22 1.33
CA GLY A 196 2.12 -18.40 1.93
C GLY A 196 2.42 -18.31 3.43
N ALA A 197 2.12 -17.17 4.06
CA ALA A 197 2.33 -17.02 5.50
C ALA A 197 1.21 -17.67 6.34
N ASN A 198 1.45 -17.77 7.65
CA ASN A 198 0.46 -18.24 8.64
C ASN A 198 -0.15 -19.62 8.32
N THR A 199 0.65 -20.52 7.70
CA THR A 199 0.21 -21.88 7.41
C THR A 199 -0.21 -22.63 8.67
N LYS A 200 -1.40 -23.20 8.63
CA LYS A 200 -1.97 -24.07 9.70
C LYS A 200 -2.50 -25.34 9.07
N TYR A 201 -2.26 -26.47 9.73
CA TYR A 201 -2.90 -27.75 9.40
C TYR A 201 -4.24 -27.83 10.13
N LEU A 202 -5.27 -28.35 9.44
CA LEU A 202 -6.64 -28.51 9.96
C LEU A 202 -6.88 -29.97 10.35
#